data_29aea1e3d5770c2b73e9158f6e078875
#
_entry.id   29aea1e3d5770c2b73e9158f6e078875
#
_cell.length_a   1.000
_cell.length_b   1.000
_cell.length_c   1.000
_cell.angle_alpha   90.00
_cell.angle_beta   90.00
_cell.angle_gamma   90.00
#
_symmetry.space_group_name_H-M   'P 1'
#
loop_
_entity.id
_entity.type
_entity.pdbx_description
1 polymer ?
#
loop_
_entity_poly.entity_id
_entity_poly.type
_entity_poly.pdbx_seq_one_letter_code
_entity_poly.pdbx_strand_id
1 'polypeptide(L)'
;MTVTTPDGSNPEGKLDMDWTLEVVVLPVSDIDRSIEFYRDQVGFNLDHHTQNEHMDVVQLTPPGSGCSIVFGSLPAQNQMAPGSMKGVQLVVADAAAARQELLDRGVQASELSVITEADGGTFFGFRDPDGNSWAVQEIKARARKPLIPKDHGGRGEWTRR
;
A
#
# COMPACT_ATOMS: atom_id res chain seq x y z
N MET A 1 -20.61 -3.38 18.57
CA MET A 1 -22.07 -3.47 18.47
C MET A 1 -22.46 -4.53 17.46
N THR A 2 -23.36 -5.40 17.84
CA THR A 2 -23.86 -6.42 16.93
C THR A 2 -25.03 -5.85 16.13
N VAL A 3 -24.95 -5.92 14.82
CA VAL A 3 -26.04 -5.54 13.94
C VAL A 3 -26.75 -6.82 13.55
N THR A 4 -27.95 -7.00 14.02
CA THR A 4 -28.76 -8.14 13.64
C THR A 4 -29.86 -7.65 12.73
N THR A 5 -29.95 -8.27 11.56
CA THR A 5 -31.09 -8.06 10.70
C THR A 5 -32.26 -8.85 11.24
N PRO A 6 -33.50 -8.55 10.82
CA PRO A 6 -34.67 -9.29 11.27
C PRO A 6 -34.61 -10.79 11.00
N ASP A 7 -33.80 -11.20 10.03
CA ASP A 7 -33.63 -12.62 9.70
C ASP A 7 -32.43 -13.25 10.43
N GLY A 8 -31.78 -12.52 11.29
CA GLY A 8 -30.61 -13.03 12.02
C GLY A 8 -29.38 -13.25 11.18
N SER A 9 -29.24 -12.58 10.06
CA SER A 9 -28.16 -12.82 9.11
C SER A 9 -26.77 -12.36 9.58
N ASN A 10 -26.65 -11.71 10.74
CA ASN A 10 -25.36 -11.26 11.26
C ASN A 10 -25.10 -11.82 12.67
N PRO A 11 -25.10 -13.15 12.85
CA PRO A 11 -24.96 -13.74 14.19
C PRO A 11 -23.58 -13.57 14.81
N GLU A 12 -22.56 -13.26 13.99
CA GLU A 12 -21.17 -13.12 14.44
C GLU A 12 -20.71 -11.68 14.59
N GLY A 13 -21.61 -10.72 14.49
CA GLY A 13 -21.28 -9.32 14.60
C GLY A 13 -20.57 -8.73 13.40
N LYS A 14 -20.63 -9.37 12.25
CA LYS A 14 -20.03 -8.86 11.01
C LYS A 14 -20.88 -7.70 10.48
N LEU A 15 -20.23 -6.81 9.75
CA LEU A 15 -20.90 -5.69 9.11
C LEU A 15 -21.78 -6.18 7.95
N ASP A 16 -22.92 -5.51 7.72
CA ASP A 16 -23.88 -5.91 6.67
C ASP A 16 -23.40 -5.60 5.26
N MET A 17 -22.52 -4.62 5.12
CA MET A 17 -21.96 -4.25 3.83
C MET A 17 -20.44 -4.39 3.83
N ASP A 18 -19.85 -4.49 2.65
CA ASP A 18 -18.40 -4.55 2.52
C ASP A 18 -17.78 -3.20 2.90
N TRP A 19 -16.71 -3.28 3.65
CA TRP A 19 -15.87 -2.12 3.97
C TRP A 19 -14.49 -2.41 3.44
N THR A 20 -14.00 -1.56 2.54
CA THR A 20 -12.69 -1.76 1.92
C THR A 20 -11.76 -0.63 2.32
N LEU A 21 -10.52 -1.00 2.66
CA LEU A 21 -9.48 0.00 2.90
C LEU A 21 -8.97 0.47 1.55
N GLU A 22 -9.23 1.73 1.20
CA GLU A 22 -8.94 2.25 -0.13
C GLU A 22 -7.62 2.98 -0.22
N VAL A 23 -7.36 3.87 0.71
CA VAL A 23 -6.17 4.73 0.64
C VAL A 23 -5.55 4.91 2.01
N VAL A 24 -4.23 5.11 1.98
CA VAL A 24 -3.44 5.54 3.13
C VAL A 24 -2.77 6.85 2.74
N VAL A 25 -2.92 7.88 3.56
CA VAL A 25 -2.29 9.18 3.31
C VAL A 25 -0.83 9.13 3.75
N LEU A 26 0.07 9.52 2.86
CA LEU A 26 1.49 9.67 3.18
C LEU A 26 1.85 11.15 3.23
N PRO A 27 2.41 11.64 4.34
CA PRO A 27 2.83 13.04 4.41
C PRO A 27 4.16 13.21 3.69
N VAL A 28 4.15 14.00 2.63
CA VAL A 28 5.34 14.29 1.81
C VAL A 28 5.53 15.80 1.70
N SER A 29 6.79 16.22 1.49
CA SER A 29 7.12 17.64 1.37
C SER A 29 7.21 18.11 -0.08
N ASP A 30 7.39 17.20 -1.03
CA ASP A 30 7.60 17.52 -2.44
C ASP A 30 6.85 16.50 -3.29
N ILE A 31 5.77 16.94 -3.90
CA ILE A 31 4.87 16.05 -4.65
C ILE A 31 5.58 15.44 -5.86
N ASP A 32 6.28 16.25 -6.65
CA ASP A 32 6.94 15.76 -7.87
C ASP A 32 8.04 14.76 -7.55
N ARG A 33 8.84 15.03 -6.53
CA ARG A 33 9.88 14.10 -6.07
C ARG A 33 9.28 12.80 -5.57
N SER A 34 8.16 12.87 -4.88
CA SER A 34 7.48 11.68 -4.36
C SER A 34 6.86 10.84 -5.47
N ILE A 35 6.29 11.47 -6.50
CA ILE A 35 5.80 10.77 -7.68
C ILE A 35 6.96 10.01 -8.35
N GLU A 36 8.08 10.69 -8.58
CA GLU A 36 9.25 10.06 -9.21
C GLU A 36 9.72 8.86 -8.40
N PHE A 37 9.78 9.00 -7.09
CA PHE A 37 10.20 7.89 -6.22
C PHE A 37 9.24 6.71 -6.32
N TYR A 38 7.95 6.93 -6.08
CA TYR A 38 7.00 5.83 -6.01
C TYR A 38 6.67 5.23 -7.38
N ARG A 39 6.58 6.04 -8.41
CA ARG A 39 6.30 5.55 -9.76
C ARG A 39 7.52 4.93 -10.42
N ASP A 40 8.65 5.66 -10.44
CA ASP A 40 9.80 5.30 -11.27
C ASP A 40 10.78 4.39 -10.53
N GLN A 41 11.00 4.61 -9.25
CA GLN A 41 11.95 3.80 -8.48
C GLN A 41 11.28 2.61 -7.80
N VAL A 42 10.16 2.80 -7.12
CA VAL A 42 9.48 1.69 -6.44
C VAL A 42 8.57 0.91 -7.39
N GLY A 43 8.05 1.57 -8.42
CA GLY A 43 7.29 0.88 -9.45
C GLY A 43 5.79 0.80 -9.19
N PHE A 44 5.24 1.69 -8.37
CA PHE A 44 3.80 1.76 -8.18
C PHE A 44 3.13 2.38 -9.41
N ASN A 45 1.90 1.97 -9.68
CA ASN A 45 1.12 2.54 -10.76
C ASN A 45 0.61 3.92 -10.36
N LEU A 46 0.86 4.92 -11.19
CA LEU A 46 0.26 6.24 -10.99
C LEU A 46 -1.18 6.19 -11.50
N ASP A 47 -2.13 6.20 -10.58
CA ASP A 47 -3.55 6.14 -10.94
C ASP A 47 -4.05 7.46 -11.48
N HIS A 48 -3.75 8.55 -10.77
CA HIS A 48 -4.05 9.89 -11.22
C HIS A 48 -3.20 10.92 -10.48
N HIS A 49 -3.04 12.05 -11.13
CA HIS A 49 -2.47 13.25 -10.55
C HIS A 49 -3.42 14.40 -10.92
N THR A 50 -4.27 14.77 -9.98
CA THR A 50 -5.24 15.84 -10.18
C THR A 50 -4.63 17.15 -9.71
N GLN A 51 -4.35 18.02 -10.65
CA GLN A 51 -3.71 19.31 -10.39
C GLN A 51 -4.49 20.43 -11.01
N ASN A 52 -4.95 21.36 -10.20
CA ASN A 52 -5.63 22.57 -10.64
C ASN A 52 -5.42 23.69 -9.59
N GLU A 53 -6.11 24.80 -9.75
CA GLU A 53 -5.94 25.94 -8.83
C GLU A 53 -6.39 25.66 -7.40
N HIS A 54 -7.17 24.59 -7.17
CA HIS A 54 -7.73 24.27 -5.86
C HIS A 54 -7.05 23.06 -5.20
N MET A 55 -6.42 22.19 -5.97
CA MET A 55 -5.88 20.96 -5.43
C MET A 55 -4.70 20.45 -6.23
N ASP A 56 -3.88 19.67 -5.56
CA ASP A 56 -2.80 18.90 -6.15
C ASP A 56 -2.74 17.58 -5.39
N VAL A 57 -3.39 16.55 -5.93
CA VAL A 57 -3.58 15.27 -5.25
C VAL A 57 -3.12 14.14 -6.16
N VAL A 58 -2.32 13.24 -5.61
CA VAL A 58 -1.73 12.11 -6.32
C VAL A 58 -2.17 10.83 -5.66
N GLN A 59 -2.57 9.85 -6.46
CA GLN A 59 -2.85 8.50 -5.99
C GLN A 59 -2.00 7.49 -6.76
N LEU A 60 -1.32 6.61 -6.04
CA LEU A 60 -0.54 5.52 -6.63
C LEU A 60 -0.93 4.21 -5.97
N THR A 61 -0.89 3.13 -6.75
CA THR A 61 -1.27 1.80 -6.27
C THR A 61 -0.14 0.82 -6.53
N PRO A 62 0.31 0.08 -5.50
CA PRO A 62 1.26 -1.03 -5.73
C PRO A 62 0.64 -2.06 -6.68
N PRO A 63 1.43 -2.67 -7.58
CA PRO A 63 0.90 -3.68 -8.48
C PRO A 63 0.22 -4.82 -7.71
N GLY A 64 -1.01 -5.14 -8.08
CA GLY A 64 -1.77 -6.22 -7.45
C GLY A 64 -2.44 -5.85 -6.13
N SER A 65 -2.31 -4.62 -5.66
CA SER A 65 -2.90 -4.17 -4.40
C SER A 65 -4.31 -3.61 -4.60
N GLY A 66 -5.15 -3.82 -3.60
CA GLY A 66 -6.46 -3.18 -3.54
C GLY A 66 -6.48 -1.90 -2.72
N CYS A 67 -5.35 -1.53 -2.13
CA CYS A 67 -5.20 -0.32 -1.34
C CYS A 67 -4.12 0.56 -1.96
N SER A 68 -4.34 1.87 -1.97
CA SER A 68 -3.49 2.85 -2.60
C SER A 68 -2.87 3.79 -1.59
N ILE A 69 -1.82 4.50 -1.99
CA ILE A 69 -1.33 5.64 -1.24
C ILE A 69 -1.79 6.91 -1.92
N VAL A 70 -2.00 7.95 -1.12
CA VAL A 70 -2.41 9.26 -1.61
C VAL A 70 -1.62 10.34 -0.87
N PHE A 71 -1.22 11.38 -1.59
CA PHE A 71 -0.57 12.53 -0.99
C PHE A 71 -0.89 13.79 -1.79
N GLY A 72 -0.60 14.95 -1.18
CA GLY A 72 -0.86 16.24 -1.79
C GLY A 72 -1.64 17.16 -0.88
N SER A 73 -2.46 18.03 -1.47
CA SER A 73 -3.24 19.02 -0.71
C SER A 73 -4.47 18.38 -0.07
N LEU A 74 -4.22 17.61 0.98
CA LEU A 74 -5.24 16.91 1.75
C LEU A 74 -5.21 17.42 3.20
N PRO A 75 -6.37 17.58 3.84
CA PRO A 75 -6.39 18.03 5.24
C PRO A 75 -5.57 17.13 6.17
N ALA A 76 -5.63 15.81 5.95
CA ALA A 76 -4.87 14.87 6.79
C ALA A 76 -3.36 15.05 6.63
N GLN A 77 -2.88 15.38 5.44
CA GLN A 77 -1.45 15.60 5.22
C GLN A 77 -0.94 16.80 6.03
N ASN A 78 -1.74 17.84 6.13
CA ASN A 78 -1.35 19.03 6.88
C ASN A 78 -1.27 18.80 8.38
N GLN A 79 -1.83 17.68 8.88
CA GLN A 79 -1.80 17.31 10.28
C GLN A 79 -0.64 16.40 10.64
N MET A 80 0.15 15.99 9.64
CA MET A 80 1.29 15.09 9.83
C MET A 80 2.55 15.75 9.29
N ALA A 81 3.64 15.62 10.03
CA ALA A 81 4.93 16.07 9.53
C ALA A 81 5.36 15.21 8.35
N PRO A 82 5.95 15.78 7.29
CA PRO A 82 6.52 14.98 6.20
C PRO A 82 7.47 13.90 6.74
N GLY A 83 7.34 12.68 6.24
CA GLY A 83 8.16 11.58 6.68
C GLY A 83 7.75 10.91 7.98
N SER A 84 6.64 11.32 8.59
CA SER A 84 6.23 10.81 9.90
C SER A 84 5.54 9.45 9.86
N MET A 85 5.15 8.94 8.70
CA MET A 85 4.57 7.61 8.58
C MET A 85 5.64 6.54 8.75
N LYS A 86 5.37 5.57 9.63
CA LYS A 86 6.33 4.50 9.93
C LYS A 86 5.68 3.15 9.71
N GLY A 87 6.42 2.26 9.03
CA GLY A 87 6.03 0.86 8.94
C GLY A 87 4.81 0.57 8.09
N VAL A 88 4.55 1.36 7.06
CA VAL A 88 3.54 0.98 6.07
C VAL A 88 4.00 -0.33 5.44
N GLN A 89 3.13 -1.32 5.39
CA GLN A 89 3.57 -2.68 5.08
C GLN A 89 3.11 -3.15 3.70
N LEU A 90 4.05 -3.72 2.96
CA LEU A 90 3.83 -4.41 1.70
C LEU A 90 4.08 -5.89 1.90
N VAL A 91 3.40 -6.71 1.12
CA VAL A 91 3.63 -8.16 1.10
C VAL A 91 4.02 -8.57 -0.32
N VAL A 92 5.08 -9.34 -0.43
CA VAL A 92 5.58 -9.89 -1.69
C VAL A 92 5.73 -11.40 -1.56
N ALA A 93 5.78 -12.10 -2.68
CA ALA A 93 5.99 -13.54 -2.65
C ALA A 93 7.46 -13.91 -2.40
N ASP A 94 8.39 -13.04 -2.76
CA ASP A 94 9.83 -13.28 -2.69
C ASP A 94 10.55 -12.00 -2.30
N ALA A 95 10.94 -11.91 -1.03
CA ALA A 95 11.55 -10.69 -0.51
C ALA A 95 12.93 -10.42 -1.11
N ALA A 96 13.73 -11.46 -1.35
CA ALA A 96 15.06 -11.28 -1.92
C ALA A 96 14.97 -10.71 -3.34
N ALA A 97 14.04 -11.23 -4.15
CA ALA A 97 13.83 -10.73 -5.51
C ALA A 97 13.30 -9.29 -5.49
N ALA A 98 12.35 -8.99 -4.62
CA ALA A 98 11.80 -7.65 -4.49
C ALA A 98 12.86 -6.65 -4.05
N ARG A 99 13.68 -7.03 -3.09
CA ARG A 99 14.79 -6.20 -2.61
C ARG A 99 15.77 -5.89 -3.75
N GLN A 100 16.12 -6.90 -4.53
CA GLN A 100 17.04 -6.72 -5.65
C GLN A 100 16.48 -5.77 -6.71
N GLU A 101 15.19 -5.87 -7.02
CA GLU A 101 14.53 -4.92 -7.93
C GLU A 101 14.64 -3.48 -7.44
N LEU A 102 14.43 -3.25 -6.15
CA LEU A 102 14.55 -1.91 -5.59
C LEU A 102 15.99 -1.41 -5.65
N LEU A 103 16.95 -2.25 -5.32
CA LEU A 103 18.36 -1.88 -5.41
C LEU A 103 18.76 -1.53 -6.84
N ASP A 104 18.29 -2.31 -7.83
CA ASP A 104 18.59 -2.06 -9.23
C ASP A 104 18.02 -0.73 -9.73
N ARG A 105 16.97 -0.24 -9.08
CA ARG A 105 16.34 1.04 -9.40
C ARG A 105 16.86 2.20 -8.55
N GLY A 106 17.88 1.94 -7.75
CA GLY A 106 18.51 2.98 -6.94
C GLY A 106 17.85 3.24 -5.60
N VAL A 107 16.93 2.41 -5.17
CA VAL A 107 16.32 2.53 -3.84
C VAL A 107 17.23 1.87 -2.82
N GLN A 108 17.51 2.55 -1.73
CA GLN A 108 18.26 1.96 -0.62
C GLN A 108 17.30 1.08 0.20
N ALA A 109 17.66 -0.18 0.32
CA ALA A 109 16.86 -1.14 1.09
C ALA A 109 17.73 -1.78 2.17
N SER A 110 17.13 -2.05 3.32
CA SER A 110 17.84 -2.72 4.40
C SER A 110 18.16 -4.18 4.02
N GLU A 111 19.05 -4.80 4.79
CA GLU A 111 19.29 -6.22 4.65
C GLU A 111 18.04 -7.04 4.97
N LEU A 112 17.94 -8.24 4.43
CA LEU A 112 16.90 -9.16 4.81
C LEU A 112 17.03 -9.55 6.29
N SER A 113 15.92 -9.58 6.99
CA SER A 113 15.85 -9.98 8.38
C SER A 113 14.89 -11.17 8.50
N VAL A 114 15.39 -12.27 9.05
CA VAL A 114 14.58 -13.47 9.27
C VAL A 114 14.27 -13.57 10.75
N ILE A 115 13.03 -13.25 11.10
CA ILE A 115 12.57 -13.31 12.48
C ILE A 115 12.22 -14.75 12.86
N THR A 116 11.66 -15.48 11.90
CA THR A 116 11.33 -16.89 12.05
C THR A 116 11.42 -17.58 10.68
N GLU A 117 11.70 -18.89 10.69
CA GLU A 117 11.75 -19.67 9.46
C GLU A 117 10.36 -19.92 8.87
N ALA A 118 9.31 -19.71 9.62
CA ALA A 118 7.94 -19.84 9.12
C ALA A 118 7.67 -18.80 8.03
N ASP A 119 6.78 -19.14 7.10
CA ASP A 119 6.35 -18.20 6.06
C ASP A 119 5.76 -16.93 6.72
N GLY A 120 6.16 -15.78 6.22
CA GLY A 120 5.79 -14.50 6.82
C GLY A 120 6.84 -13.94 7.78
N GLY A 121 7.93 -14.67 8.04
CA GLY A 121 8.96 -14.26 8.98
C GLY A 121 10.14 -13.52 8.39
N THR A 122 10.17 -13.30 7.07
CA THR A 122 11.27 -12.63 6.38
C THR A 122 10.83 -11.23 5.97
N PHE A 123 11.64 -10.22 6.30
CA PHE A 123 11.33 -8.81 6.09
C PHE A 123 12.54 -8.06 5.57
N PHE A 124 12.28 -6.95 4.92
CA PHE A 124 13.24 -5.85 4.76
C PHE A 124 12.47 -4.53 4.76
N GLY A 125 13.17 -3.42 4.68
CA GLY A 125 12.52 -2.12 4.68
C GLY A 125 13.22 -1.12 3.79
N PHE A 126 12.51 -0.04 3.48
CA PHE A 126 13.05 1.10 2.76
C PHE A 126 12.34 2.36 3.21
N ARG A 127 12.84 3.51 2.79
CA ARG A 127 12.26 4.81 3.11
C ARG A 127 12.09 5.63 1.85
N ASP A 128 11.05 6.47 1.85
CA ASP A 128 10.89 7.44 0.79
C ASP A 128 11.80 8.67 1.03
N PRO A 129 11.84 9.64 0.10
CA PRO A 129 12.70 10.80 0.25
C PRO A 129 12.45 11.64 1.50
N ASP A 130 11.25 11.61 2.05
CA ASP A 130 10.92 12.33 3.29
C ASP A 130 11.20 11.53 4.56
N GLY A 131 11.47 10.23 4.42
CA GLY A 131 11.69 9.35 5.55
C GLY A 131 10.47 8.54 5.99
N ASN A 132 9.37 8.57 5.23
CA ASN A 132 8.29 7.63 5.47
C ASN A 132 8.82 6.22 5.27
N SER A 133 8.62 5.35 6.24
CA SER A 133 9.23 4.03 6.21
C SER A 133 8.24 2.95 5.81
N TRP A 134 8.76 2.00 5.07
CA TRP A 134 8.02 0.85 4.56
C TRP A 134 8.66 -0.43 5.06
N ALA A 135 7.81 -1.39 5.40
CA ALA A 135 8.23 -2.76 5.68
C ALA A 135 7.75 -3.66 4.55
N VAL A 136 8.59 -4.56 4.09
CA VAL A 136 8.24 -5.54 3.07
C VAL A 136 8.35 -6.92 3.68
N GLN A 137 7.23 -7.63 3.70
CA GLN A 137 7.13 -8.96 4.27
C GLN A 137 7.02 -10.00 3.15
N GLU A 138 7.73 -11.10 3.29
CA GLU A 138 7.58 -12.22 2.37
C GLU A 138 6.47 -13.14 2.86
N ILE A 139 5.51 -13.42 1.99
CA ILE A 139 4.55 -14.50 2.19
C ILE A 139 4.57 -15.34 0.92
N LYS A 140 5.21 -16.48 0.98
CA LYS A 140 5.43 -17.35 -0.19
C LYS A 140 4.14 -17.83 -0.81
N ALA A 141 3.10 -18.00 -0.01
CA ALA A 141 1.79 -18.41 -0.48
C ALA A 141 1.19 -17.41 -1.50
N ARG A 142 1.64 -16.17 -1.50
CA ARG A 142 1.15 -15.14 -2.44
C ARG A 142 1.50 -15.46 -3.89
N ALA A 143 2.51 -16.29 -4.14
CA ALA A 143 2.84 -16.72 -5.49
C ALA A 143 1.71 -17.51 -6.14
N ARG A 144 0.87 -18.17 -5.35
CA ARG A 144 -0.21 -19.03 -5.85
C ARG A 144 -1.61 -18.48 -5.62
N LYS A 145 -1.74 -17.56 -4.69
CA LYS A 145 -3.06 -17.02 -4.30
C LYS A 145 -3.08 -15.54 -4.57
N PRO A 146 -3.86 -15.08 -5.55
CA PRO A 146 -4.05 -13.66 -5.76
C PRO A 146 -4.52 -12.99 -4.47
N LEU A 147 -4.05 -11.79 -4.23
CA LEU A 147 -4.43 -11.03 -3.05
C LEU A 147 -5.92 -10.73 -3.07
N ILE A 148 -6.46 -10.41 -4.25
CA ILE A 148 -7.88 -10.15 -4.47
C ILE A 148 -8.40 -11.21 -5.43
N PRO A 149 -9.36 -12.06 -5.01
CA PRO A 149 -9.92 -13.07 -5.91
C PRO A 149 -10.57 -12.42 -7.14
N LYS A 150 -10.36 -13.03 -8.29
CA LYS A 150 -10.86 -12.49 -9.55
C LYS A 150 -12.38 -12.51 -9.67
N ASP A 151 -13.02 -13.43 -8.97
CA ASP A 151 -14.47 -13.59 -9.00
C ASP A 151 -15.18 -12.77 -7.93
N HIS A 152 -14.45 -11.93 -7.22
CA HIS A 152 -15.01 -11.18 -6.11
C HIS A 152 -15.71 -9.91 -6.61
N GLY A 153 -16.99 -10.04 -6.99
CA GLY A 153 -17.87 -8.90 -7.26
C GLY A 153 -17.31 -7.80 -8.17
N GLY A 154 -16.48 -8.16 -9.13
CA GLY A 154 -15.88 -7.18 -10.03
C GLY A 154 -14.82 -6.29 -9.38
N ARG A 155 -14.51 -6.55 -8.14
CA ARG A 155 -13.57 -5.72 -7.38
C ARG A 155 -12.21 -5.60 -8.04
N GLY A 156 -11.74 -6.69 -8.65
CA GLY A 156 -10.46 -6.67 -9.32
C GLY A 156 -10.39 -5.71 -10.51
N GLU A 157 -11.52 -5.30 -11.03
CA GLU A 157 -11.55 -4.38 -12.16
C GLU A 157 -11.29 -2.95 -11.77
N TRP A 158 -11.91 -2.48 -10.71
CA TRP A 158 -11.72 -1.10 -10.34
C TRP A 158 -10.45 -0.86 -9.53
N THR A 159 -9.80 -1.87 -9.04
CA THR A 159 -8.48 -1.72 -8.45
C THR A 159 -7.39 -1.47 -9.49
N ARG A 160 -7.72 -1.50 -10.76
CA ARG A 160 -6.77 -1.23 -11.85
C ARG A 160 -6.94 0.14 -12.47
N ARG A 161 -7.47 1.06 -11.75
CA ARG A 161 -7.68 2.43 -12.25
C ARG A 161 -6.45 3.00 -12.95
#